data_137245b15228eb183fc51bfa5a96fc11
#
_entry.id   137245b15228eb183fc51bfa5a96fc11
#
_cell.length_a   1.000
_cell.length_b   1.000
_cell.length_c   1.000
_cell.angle_alpha   90.00
_cell.angle_beta   90.00
_cell.angle_gamma   90.00
#
_symmetry.space_group_name_H-M   'P 1'
#
loop_
_entity.id
_entity.type
_entity.pdbx_description
1 polymer ?
#
loop_
_entity_poly.entity_id
_entity_poly.type
_entity_poly.pdbx_seq_one_letter_code
_entity_poly.pdbx_strand_id
1 'polypeptide(L)'
;MLFEENLYVEEALRQELSSIGLVCFRDFTQYSSGAVVSRPSKRDVRTLCLEINGKKKKYFLKQTGIQHLQIALKALYQVHVPCSATAREISILGLFRNHDIPVMRPVAWGERRLFGWSMGGFILVEEVVGKEFVNVYRSASLRQRRRLMYIYGELMGTLHHRGIQSKVRPQDLICVSEDYETFRKCFVVIDRERG
;
A
#
# COMPACT_ATOMS: atom_id res chain seq x y z
N MET A 1 -2.43 -28.93 10.47
CA MET A 1 -2.40 -27.52 10.98
C MET A 1 -3.53 -26.78 10.28
N LEU A 2 -4.47 -26.19 11.03
CA LEU A 2 -5.69 -25.60 10.45
C LEU A 2 -5.45 -24.16 9.91
N PHE A 3 -4.36 -23.52 10.33
CA PHE A 3 -4.02 -22.17 9.94
C PHE A 3 -2.77 -22.16 9.06
N GLU A 4 -2.84 -21.37 7.99
CA GLU A 4 -1.70 -21.02 7.15
C GLU A 4 -1.34 -19.57 7.44
N GLU A 5 -0.08 -19.31 7.80
CA GLU A 5 0.46 -17.97 8.00
C GLU A 5 1.57 -17.72 6.99
N ASN A 6 1.39 -16.69 6.21
CA ASN A 6 2.43 -16.18 5.34
C ASN A 6 2.98 -14.87 5.95
N LEU A 7 4.27 -14.84 6.18
CA LEU A 7 4.97 -13.66 6.70
C LEU A 7 6.20 -13.40 5.83
N TYR A 8 6.27 -12.21 5.29
CA TYR A 8 7.44 -11.67 4.60
C TYR A 8 7.94 -10.45 5.35
N VAL A 9 9.24 -10.41 5.59
CA VAL A 9 9.95 -9.25 6.14
C VAL A 9 11.23 -9.08 5.34
N GLU A 10 11.46 -7.86 4.87
CA GLU A 10 12.71 -7.52 4.18
C GLU A 10 13.91 -7.73 5.12
N GLU A 11 14.92 -8.45 4.65
CA GLU A 11 16.07 -8.87 5.49
C GLU A 11 16.78 -7.68 6.14
N ALA A 12 16.93 -6.59 5.38
CA ALA A 12 17.57 -5.36 5.86
C ALA A 12 16.85 -4.68 7.03
N LEU A 13 15.58 -5.03 7.32
CA LEU A 13 14.78 -4.45 8.39
C LEU A 13 14.47 -5.44 9.52
N ARG A 14 14.86 -6.68 9.36
CA ARG A 14 14.49 -7.75 10.30
C ARG A 14 15.01 -7.49 11.71
N GLN A 15 16.25 -6.99 11.82
CA GLN A 15 16.87 -6.70 13.11
C GLN A 15 16.19 -5.52 13.81
N GLU A 16 15.93 -4.43 13.08
CA GLU A 16 15.27 -3.23 13.61
C GLU A 16 13.82 -3.51 14.03
N LEU A 17 13.09 -4.28 13.23
CA LEU A 17 11.72 -4.70 13.56
C LEU A 17 11.70 -5.60 14.79
N SER A 18 12.66 -6.53 14.89
CA SER A 18 12.82 -7.40 16.06
C SER A 18 13.12 -6.59 17.33
N SER A 19 13.93 -5.55 17.25
CA SER A 19 14.28 -4.71 18.41
C SER A 19 13.09 -4.00 19.05
N ILE A 20 12.03 -3.77 18.27
CA ILE A 20 10.76 -3.18 18.73
C ILE A 20 9.65 -4.23 18.95
N GLY A 21 10.01 -5.53 18.95
CA GLY A 21 9.10 -6.63 19.23
C GLY A 21 8.22 -7.06 18.06
N LEU A 22 8.56 -6.72 16.81
CA LEU A 22 7.85 -7.13 15.60
C LEU A 22 8.60 -8.30 14.92
N VAL A 23 8.35 -9.52 15.39
CA VAL A 23 9.04 -10.74 14.95
C VAL A 23 8.12 -11.70 14.20
N CYS A 24 6.90 -11.88 14.71
CA CYS A 24 5.95 -12.83 14.14
C CYS A 24 4.66 -12.13 13.64
N PHE A 25 3.86 -12.85 12.88
CA PHE A 25 2.59 -12.32 12.33
C PHE A 25 1.69 -11.67 13.39
N ARG A 26 1.63 -12.30 14.57
CA ARG A 26 0.79 -11.80 15.67
C ARG A 26 1.24 -10.43 16.15
N ASP A 27 2.54 -10.19 16.24
CA ASP A 27 3.10 -8.92 16.70
C ASP A 27 2.67 -7.76 15.79
N PHE A 28 2.76 -7.95 14.48
CA PHE A 28 2.30 -6.95 13.51
C PHE A 28 0.80 -6.71 13.56
N THR A 29 0.00 -7.75 13.73
CA THR A 29 -1.47 -7.61 13.74
C THR A 29 -2.01 -7.07 15.06
N GLN A 30 -1.29 -7.23 16.16
CA GLN A 30 -1.63 -6.73 17.50
C GLN A 30 -0.87 -5.47 17.90
N TYR A 31 0.00 -4.96 17.02
CA TYR A 31 0.77 -3.75 17.29
C TYR A 31 -0.15 -2.56 17.56
N SER A 32 -0.07 -2.02 18.76
CA SER A 32 -0.93 -0.92 19.23
C SER A 32 -0.18 0.39 19.46
N SER A 33 1.15 0.36 19.49
CA SER A 33 1.99 1.54 19.63
C SER A 33 2.02 2.37 18.34
N GLY A 34 2.50 3.61 18.44
CA GLY A 34 2.55 4.55 17.30
C GLY A 34 1.28 5.39 17.16
N ALA A 35 1.41 6.50 16.43
CA ALA A 35 0.28 7.39 16.18
C ALA A 35 -0.69 6.77 15.18
N VAL A 36 -1.97 6.82 15.51
CA VAL A 36 -3.04 6.37 14.60
C VAL A 36 -3.28 7.44 13.55
N VAL A 37 -3.09 7.09 12.29
CA VAL A 37 -3.31 8.00 11.14
C VAL A 37 -4.75 7.94 10.67
N SER A 38 -5.34 6.74 10.64
CA SER A 38 -6.70 6.54 10.17
C SER A 38 -7.29 5.28 10.79
N ARG A 39 -8.59 5.32 11.11
CA ARG A 39 -9.39 4.16 11.54
C ARG A 39 -10.67 4.09 10.72
N PRO A 40 -10.61 3.78 9.43
CA PRO A 40 -11.81 3.36 8.74
C PRO A 40 -12.29 2.05 9.37
N SER A 41 -13.57 1.81 9.41
CA SER A 41 -14.29 0.82 10.24
C SER A 41 -13.72 -0.63 10.29
N LYS A 42 -12.68 -0.96 9.51
CA LYS A 42 -12.11 -2.31 9.38
C LYS A 42 -10.60 -2.36 9.21
N ARG A 43 -9.91 -1.22 9.28
CA ARG A 43 -8.49 -1.13 9.03
C ARG A 43 -7.87 -0.06 9.91
N ASP A 44 -6.87 -0.45 10.68
CA ASP A 44 -6.04 0.50 11.43
C ASP A 44 -4.79 0.83 10.61
N VAL A 45 -4.49 2.12 10.51
CA VAL A 45 -3.23 2.60 9.94
C VAL A 45 -2.46 3.34 11.03
N ARG A 46 -1.27 2.86 11.32
CA ARG A 46 -0.38 3.41 12.37
C ARG A 46 0.95 3.80 11.78
N THR A 47 1.56 4.83 12.37
CA THR A 47 2.93 5.19 12.04
C THR A 47 3.92 4.41 12.90
N LEU A 48 5.03 4.03 12.26
CA LEU A 48 6.17 3.38 12.87
C LEU A 48 7.43 4.15 12.47
N CYS A 49 8.26 4.53 13.45
CA CYS A 49 9.55 5.16 13.19
C CYS A 49 10.65 4.18 13.56
N LEU A 50 11.50 3.83 12.59
CA LEU A 50 12.66 2.98 12.78
C LEU A 50 13.93 3.80 12.55
N GLU A 51 14.98 3.46 13.28
CA GLU A 51 16.29 4.03 13.05
C GLU A 51 17.13 3.01 12.26
N ILE A 52 17.43 3.35 11.01
CA ILE A 52 18.17 2.47 10.10
C ILE A 52 19.43 3.19 9.67
N ASN A 53 20.59 2.62 9.99
CA ASN A 53 21.89 3.22 9.70
C ASN A 53 22.01 4.67 10.22
N GLY A 54 21.53 4.93 11.45
CA GLY A 54 21.56 6.25 12.08
C GLY A 54 20.56 7.27 11.49
N LYS A 55 19.67 6.84 10.59
CA LYS A 55 18.64 7.71 10.00
C LYS A 55 17.25 7.24 10.45
N LYS A 56 16.47 8.17 10.97
CA LYS A 56 15.06 7.92 11.30
C LYS A 56 14.24 7.85 10.01
N LYS A 57 13.62 6.70 9.77
CA LYS A 57 12.68 6.47 8.68
C LYS A 57 11.30 6.19 9.24
N LYS A 58 10.30 6.69 8.56
CA LYS A 58 8.90 6.52 8.92
C LYS A 58 8.24 5.48 8.01
N TYR A 59 7.43 4.65 8.62
CA TYR A 59 6.67 3.59 7.98
C TYR A 59 5.20 3.69 8.37
N PHE A 60 4.33 3.13 7.54
CA PHE A 60 2.91 2.98 7.83
C PHE A 60 2.56 1.50 7.93
N LEU A 61 2.12 1.09 9.10
CA LEU A 61 1.58 -0.24 9.35
C LEU A 61 0.07 -0.20 9.14
N LYS A 62 -0.38 -0.88 8.12
CA LYS A 62 -1.79 -1.05 7.79
C LYS A 62 -2.22 -2.45 8.26
N GLN A 63 -3.14 -2.52 9.23
CA GLN A 63 -3.65 -3.76 9.80
C GLN A 63 -5.07 -3.99 9.31
N THR A 64 -5.39 -5.21 8.91
CA THR A 64 -6.72 -5.59 8.42
C THR A 64 -7.23 -6.74 9.28
N GLY A 65 -8.38 -6.57 9.91
CA GLY A 65 -9.05 -7.62 10.67
C GLY A 65 -9.71 -8.68 9.78
N ILE A 66 -10.44 -9.58 10.43
CA ILE A 66 -11.19 -10.66 9.77
C ILE A 66 -12.18 -10.05 8.76
N GLN A 67 -12.13 -10.52 7.53
CA GLN A 67 -13.12 -10.15 6.52
C GLN A 67 -14.48 -10.74 6.87
N HIS A 68 -15.54 -9.94 6.69
CA HIS A 68 -16.89 -10.45 6.91
C HIS A 68 -17.19 -11.62 5.96
N LEU A 69 -17.85 -12.64 6.51
CA LEU A 69 -18.31 -13.79 5.77
C LEU A 69 -19.06 -13.43 4.48
N GLN A 70 -19.81 -12.33 4.49
CA GLN A 70 -20.52 -11.82 3.31
C GLN A 70 -19.59 -11.45 2.14
N ILE A 71 -18.40 -10.88 2.41
CA ILE A 71 -17.43 -10.55 1.36
C ILE A 71 -16.82 -11.82 0.78
N ALA A 72 -16.53 -12.78 1.64
CA ALA A 72 -16.00 -14.07 1.22
C ALA A 72 -17.03 -14.87 0.41
N LEU A 73 -18.30 -14.90 0.83
CA LEU A 73 -19.39 -15.52 0.06
C LEU A 73 -19.60 -14.84 -1.29
N LYS A 74 -19.53 -13.52 -1.35
CA LYS A 74 -19.62 -12.79 -2.61
C LYS A 74 -18.46 -13.12 -3.56
N ALA A 75 -17.22 -13.24 -3.04
CA ALA A 75 -16.06 -13.65 -3.83
C ALA A 75 -16.20 -15.06 -4.38
N LEU A 76 -16.72 -16.01 -3.57
CA LEU A 76 -17.01 -17.36 -4.03
C LEU A 76 -18.08 -17.39 -5.12
N TYR A 77 -19.14 -16.58 -4.99
CA TYR A 77 -20.17 -16.46 -6.01
C TYR A 77 -19.60 -15.91 -7.34
N GLN A 78 -18.59 -15.07 -7.27
CA GLN A 78 -17.88 -14.52 -8.44
C GLN A 78 -16.74 -15.42 -8.94
N VAL A 79 -16.62 -16.66 -8.43
CA VAL A 79 -15.54 -17.63 -8.77
C VAL A 79 -14.14 -17.05 -8.51
N HIS A 80 -14.00 -16.19 -7.51
CA HIS A 80 -12.73 -15.62 -7.08
C HIS A 80 -12.29 -16.23 -5.76
N VAL A 81 -11.01 -16.57 -5.65
CA VAL A 81 -10.45 -17.02 -4.38
C VAL A 81 -10.50 -15.86 -3.39
N PRO A 82 -11.17 -16.02 -2.23
CA PRO A 82 -11.21 -14.98 -1.22
C PRO A 82 -9.79 -14.64 -0.75
N CYS A 83 -9.37 -13.40 -0.94
CA CYS A 83 -8.08 -12.92 -0.45
C CYS A 83 -8.28 -11.72 0.46
N SER A 84 -7.36 -11.50 1.41
CA SER A 84 -7.39 -10.31 2.27
C SER A 84 -7.22 -9.02 1.45
N ALA A 85 -7.67 -7.91 2.02
CA ALA A 85 -7.35 -6.59 1.47
C ALA A 85 -5.84 -6.39 1.33
N THR A 86 -5.08 -6.87 2.32
CA THR A 86 -3.61 -6.87 2.31
C THR A 86 -3.02 -7.67 1.15
N ALA A 87 -3.45 -8.92 0.96
CA ALA A 87 -2.94 -9.75 -0.13
C ALA A 87 -3.27 -9.14 -1.50
N ARG A 88 -4.47 -8.57 -1.64
CA ARG A 88 -4.87 -7.85 -2.85
C ARG A 88 -4.00 -6.62 -3.09
N GLU A 89 -3.75 -5.81 -2.05
CA GLU A 89 -2.88 -4.63 -2.16
C GLU A 89 -1.46 -5.02 -2.58
N ILE A 90 -0.87 -6.04 -1.96
CA ILE A 90 0.46 -6.55 -2.33
C ILE A 90 0.49 -7.02 -3.79
N SER A 91 -0.53 -7.76 -4.23
CA SER A 91 -0.61 -8.23 -5.62
C SER A 91 -0.68 -7.06 -6.62
N ILE A 92 -1.46 -6.02 -6.30
CA ILE A 92 -1.58 -4.81 -7.15
C ILE A 92 -0.26 -4.03 -7.16
N LEU A 93 0.39 -3.85 -6.01
CA LEU A 93 1.70 -3.19 -5.94
C LEU A 93 2.75 -3.96 -6.74
N GLY A 94 2.74 -5.29 -6.66
CA GLY A 94 3.59 -6.17 -7.47
C GLY A 94 3.33 -6.01 -8.95
N LEU A 95 2.05 -6.01 -9.36
CA LEU A 95 1.66 -5.80 -10.76
C LEU A 95 2.15 -4.46 -11.29
N PHE A 96 1.96 -3.37 -10.53
CA PHE A 96 2.42 -2.05 -10.94
C PHE A 96 3.93 -1.99 -11.08
N ARG A 97 4.66 -2.56 -10.13
CA ARG A 97 6.13 -2.62 -10.18
C ARG A 97 6.64 -3.39 -11.39
N ASN A 98 6.01 -4.51 -11.74
CA ASN A 98 6.36 -5.30 -12.93
C ASN A 98 6.13 -4.54 -14.25
N HIS A 99 5.37 -3.45 -14.21
CA HIS A 99 5.11 -2.56 -15.34
C HIS A 99 5.80 -1.19 -15.23
N ASP A 100 6.82 -1.07 -14.38
CA ASP A 100 7.60 0.15 -14.14
C ASP A 100 6.74 1.35 -13.70
N ILE A 101 5.67 1.09 -12.96
CA ILE A 101 4.84 2.13 -12.36
C ILE A 101 5.35 2.36 -10.94
N PRO A 102 5.80 3.58 -10.59
CA PRO A 102 6.28 3.87 -9.25
C PRO A 102 5.17 3.73 -8.22
N VAL A 103 5.41 2.88 -7.23
CA VAL A 103 4.48 2.60 -6.13
C VAL A 103 5.20 2.65 -4.79
N MET A 104 4.46 2.87 -3.73
CA MET A 104 5.00 2.75 -2.37
C MET A 104 5.66 1.38 -2.18
N ARG A 105 6.72 1.36 -1.38
CA ARG A 105 7.52 0.16 -1.14
C ARG A 105 6.99 -0.62 0.06
N PRO A 106 6.41 -1.81 -0.12
CA PRO A 106 6.13 -2.70 0.98
C PRO A 106 7.45 -3.34 1.47
N VAL A 107 7.67 -3.31 2.78
CA VAL A 107 8.88 -3.83 3.43
C VAL A 107 8.59 -5.04 4.32
N ALA A 108 7.36 -5.17 4.80
CA ALA A 108 6.87 -6.39 5.43
C ALA A 108 5.39 -6.56 5.15
N TRP A 109 4.94 -7.79 5.05
CA TRP A 109 3.52 -8.11 4.90
C TRP A 109 3.22 -9.53 5.37
N GLY A 110 1.99 -9.76 5.75
CA GLY A 110 1.56 -11.09 6.16
C GLY A 110 0.06 -11.26 6.05
N GLU A 111 -0.37 -12.50 5.86
CA GLU A 111 -1.75 -12.92 5.85
C GLU A 111 -1.90 -14.22 6.60
N ARG A 112 -2.97 -14.33 7.40
CA ARG A 112 -3.39 -15.58 8.02
C ARG A 112 -4.63 -16.10 7.33
N ARG A 113 -4.64 -17.38 6.99
CA ARG A 113 -5.76 -18.09 6.37
C ARG A 113 -6.20 -19.28 7.24
N LEU A 114 -7.48 -19.53 7.23
CA LEU A 114 -8.10 -20.73 7.80
C LEU A 114 -8.88 -21.43 6.69
N PHE A 115 -8.50 -22.64 6.30
CA PHE A 115 -9.08 -23.35 5.16
C PHE A 115 -9.14 -22.49 3.88
N GLY A 116 -8.09 -21.72 3.59
CA GLY A 116 -8.05 -20.79 2.46
C GLY A 116 -8.77 -19.45 2.65
N TRP A 117 -9.51 -19.27 3.74
CA TRP A 117 -10.22 -18.03 4.06
C TRP A 117 -9.31 -17.06 4.79
N SER A 118 -9.30 -15.80 4.33
CA SER A 118 -8.51 -14.77 4.99
C SER A 118 -9.06 -14.42 6.36
N MET A 119 -8.23 -14.58 7.37
CA MET A 119 -8.51 -14.24 8.78
C MET A 119 -7.88 -12.89 9.17
N GLY A 120 -7.41 -12.12 8.20
CA GLY A 120 -6.76 -10.83 8.39
C GLY A 120 -5.32 -10.82 7.91
N GLY A 121 -4.72 -9.64 7.95
CA GLY A 121 -3.36 -9.45 7.49
C GLY A 121 -2.83 -8.06 7.82
N PHE A 122 -1.59 -7.83 7.47
CA PHE A 122 -0.95 -6.53 7.61
C PHE A 122 -0.03 -6.24 6.42
N ILE A 123 0.24 -4.97 6.22
CA ILE A 123 1.28 -4.49 5.31
C ILE A 123 2.01 -3.33 5.97
N LEU A 124 3.32 -3.39 5.98
CA LEU A 124 4.20 -2.30 6.41
C LEU A 124 4.83 -1.69 5.15
N VAL A 125 4.61 -0.40 4.95
CA VAL A 125 5.11 0.34 3.79
C VAL A 125 6.00 1.48 4.23
N GLU A 126 7.05 1.75 3.46
CA GLU A 126 7.93 2.91 3.67
C GLU A 126 7.18 4.20 3.32
N GLU A 127 7.39 5.27 4.09
CA GLU A 127 6.82 6.58 3.79
C GLU A 127 7.34 7.10 2.46
N VAL A 128 6.44 7.54 1.63
CA VAL A 128 6.79 8.25 0.39
C VAL A 128 6.91 9.74 0.72
N VAL A 129 8.12 10.27 0.66
CA VAL A 129 8.37 11.69 0.92
C VAL A 129 7.96 12.51 -0.31
N GLY A 130 7.02 13.43 -0.13
CA GLY A 130 6.51 14.27 -1.20
C GLY A 130 5.26 15.03 -0.80
N LYS A 131 4.59 15.63 -1.77
CA LYS A 131 3.35 16.38 -1.59
C LYS A 131 2.20 15.64 -2.26
N GLU A 132 1.03 15.59 -1.63
CA GLU A 132 -0.16 15.02 -2.26
C GLU A 132 -0.46 15.73 -3.58
N PHE A 133 -0.74 14.96 -4.63
CA PHE A 133 -1.06 15.49 -5.95
C PHE A 133 -2.18 16.54 -5.92
N VAL A 134 -3.23 16.30 -5.14
CA VAL A 134 -4.38 17.23 -5.04
C VAL A 134 -3.94 18.58 -4.50
N ASN A 135 -3.05 18.60 -3.50
CA ASN A 135 -2.53 19.84 -2.91
C ASN A 135 -1.61 20.57 -3.88
N VAL A 136 -0.72 19.84 -4.57
CA VAL A 136 0.14 20.41 -5.63
C VAL A 136 -0.72 21.01 -6.75
N TYR A 137 -1.72 20.28 -7.23
CA TYR A 137 -2.61 20.74 -8.27
C TYR A 137 -3.37 22.02 -7.89
N ARG A 138 -3.86 22.10 -6.65
CA ARG A 138 -4.59 23.29 -6.16
C ARG A 138 -3.72 24.53 -6.09
N SER A 139 -2.46 24.40 -5.70
CA SER A 139 -1.51 25.52 -5.56
C SER A 139 -0.80 25.89 -6.88
N ALA A 140 -0.87 25.03 -7.89
CA ALA A 140 -0.16 25.20 -9.14
C ALA A 140 -0.76 26.28 -10.06
N SER A 141 0.08 26.92 -10.87
CA SER A 141 -0.33 27.80 -11.97
C SER A 141 -1.11 27.03 -13.05
N LEU A 142 -1.86 27.73 -13.90
CA LEU A 142 -2.63 27.09 -14.97
C LEU A 142 -1.75 26.24 -15.91
N ARG A 143 -0.54 26.70 -16.22
CA ARG A 143 0.43 25.96 -17.05
C ARG A 143 0.85 24.66 -16.36
N GLN A 144 1.17 24.73 -15.08
CA GLN A 144 1.55 23.54 -14.28
C GLN A 144 0.38 22.57 -14.11
N ARG A 145 -0.85 23.06 -13.88
CA ARG A 145 -2.05 22.20 -13.82
C ARG A 145 -2.26 21.41 -15.09
N ARG A 146 -2.12 22.06 -16.26
CA ARG A 146 -2.23 21.38 -17.56
C ARG A 146 -1.16 20.30 -17.68
N ARG A 147 0.07 20.58 -17.26
CA ARG A 147 1.17 19.62 -17.31
C ARG A 147 0.92 18.44 -16.36
N LEU A 148 0.50 18.69 -15.12
CA LEU A 148 0.13 17.66 -14.15
C LEU A 148 -0.98 16.73 -14.66
N MET A 149 -2.01 17.31 -15.29
CA MET A 149 -3.09 16.50 -15.88
C MET A 149 -2.62 15.69 -17.08
N TYR A 150 -1.71 16.23 -17.88
CA TYR A 150 -1.11 15.50 -18.99
C TYR A 150 -0.35 14.25 -18.50
N ILE A 151 0.56 14.41 -17.53
CA ILE A 151 1.33 13.26 -16.99
C ILE A 151 0.45 12.28 -16.17
N TYR A 152 -0.62 12.77 -15.55
CA TYR A 152 -1.64 11.89 -14.97
C TYR A 152 -2.36 11.08 -16.05
N GLY A 153 -2.72 11.70 -17.16
CA GLY A 153 -3.28 11.01 -18.33
C GLY A 153 -2.31 9.98 -18.93
N GLU A 154 -1.01 10.28 -18.97
CA GLU A 154 0.05 9.35 -19.38
C GLU A 154 0.09 8.11 -18.47
N LEU A 155 0.00 8.29 -17.15
CA LEU A 155 -0.10 7.19 -16.20
C LEU A 155 -1.34 6.33 -16.48
N MET A 156 -2.52 6.96 -16.61
CA MET A 156 -3.77 6.23 -16.87
C MET A 156 -3.74 5.51 -18.22
N GLY A 157 -3.21 6.16 -19.25
CA GLY A 157 -3.02 5.55 -20.57
C GLY A 157 -2.07 4.34 -20.53
N THR A 158 -0.99 4.44 -19.76
CA THR A 158 -0.05 3.32 -19.55
C THR A 158 -0.73 2.14 -18.86
N LEU A 159 -1.52 2.39 -17.82
CA LEU A 159 -2.29 1.33 -17.13
C LEU A 159 -3.25 0.63 -18.09
N HIS A 160 -4.06 1.40 -18.83
CA HIS A 160 -5.03 0.85 -19.77
C HIS A 160 -4.37 0.09 -20.92
N HIS A 161 -3.28 0.61 -21.48
CA HIS A 161 -2.53 -0.09 -22.53
C HIS A 161 -1.97 -1.45 -22.08
N ARG A 162 -1.65 -1.56 -20.79
CA ARG A 162 -1.21 -2.82 -20.16
C ARG A 162 -2.36 -3.73 -19.70
N GLY A 163 -3.60 -3.38 -20.03
CA GLY A 163 -4.80 -4.13 -19.62
C GLY A 163 -5.12 -4.00 -18.13
N ILE A 164 -4.50 -3.06 -17.42
CA ILE A 164 -4.71 -2.85 -15.99
C ILE A 164 -5.90 -1.91 -15.81
N GLN A 165 -7.06 -2.48 -15.50
CA GLN A 165 -8.29 -1.73 -15.20
C GLN A 165 -8.30 -1.23 -13.75
N SER A 166 -7.34 -0.40 -13.40
CA SER A 166 -7.21 0.11 -12.05
C SER A 166 -7.50 1.60 -11.99
N LYS A 167 -8.42 1.99 -11.09
CA LYS A 167 -8.74 3.40 -10.86
C LYS A 167 -7.71 4.02 -9.92
N VAL A 168 -6.60 4.52 -10.45
CA VAL A 168 -5.70 5.39 -9.69
C VAL A 168 -6.36 6.76 -9.59
N ARG A 169 -6.75 7.15 -8.39
CA ARG A 169 -7.36 8.48 -8.16
C ARG A 169 -6.26 9.51 -7.89
N PRO A 170 -6.48 10.80 -8.18
CA PRO A 170 -5.52 11.85 -7.86
C PRO A 170 -5.06 11.88 -6.39
N GLN A 171 -5.94 11.52 -5.45
CA GLN A 171 -5.62 11.43 -4.02
C GLN A 171 -4.75 10.22 -3.65
N ASP A 172 -4.60 9.26 -4.54
CA ASP A 172 -3.74 8.08 -4.33
C ASP A 172 -2.30 8.34 -4.84
N LEU A 173 -1.97 9.59 -5.19
CA LEU A 173 -0.70 9.99 -5.77
C LEU A 173 0.06 10.96 -4.87
N ILE A 174 1.35 10.69 -4.69
CA ILE A 174 2.32 11.63 -4.10
C ILE A 174 3.23 12.15 -5.22
N CYS A 175 3.35 13.46 -5.31
CA CYS A 175 4.36 14.12 -6.13
C CYS A 175 5.69 14.13 -5.39
N VAL A 176 6.66 13.41 -5.91
CA VAL A 176 8.00 13.27 -5.31
C VAL A 176 9.03 14.19 -5.96
N SER A 177 8.68 14.81 -7.09
CA SER A 177 9.51 15.78 -7.81
C SER A 177 8.66 16.91 -8.36
N GLU A 178 9.24 18.10 -8.47
CA GLU A 178 8.65 19.25 -9.16
C GLU A 178 9.01 19.27 -10.66
N ASP A 179 9.83 18.33 -11.11
CA ASP A 179 10.13 18.12 -12.51
C ASP A 179 9.03 17.28 -13.16
N TYR A 180 8.06 17.95 -13.74
CA TYR A 180 6.87 17.34 -14.35
C TYR A 180 7.15 16.81 -15.77
N GLU A 181 8.24 16.07 -15.99
CA GLU A 181 8.57 15.50 -17.30
C GLU A 181 7.70 14.29 -17.64
N THR A 182 7.74 13.29 -16.75
CA THR A 182 7.00 12.02 -16.91
C THR A 182 6.37 11.59 -15.59
N PHE A 183 5.32 10.77 -15.65
CA PHE A 183 4.71 10.25 -14.43
C PHE A 183 5.69 9.40 -13.60
N ARG A 184 6.63 8.69 -14.24
CA ARG A 184 7.61 7.85 -13.56
C ARG A 184 8.57 8.62 -12.66
N LYS A 185 8.89 9.86 -13.01
CA LYS A 185 9.75 10.74 -12.21
C LYS A 185 8.97 11.55 -11.16
N CYS A 186 7.69 11.80 -11.42
CA CYS A 186 6.89 12.74 -10.64
C CYS A 186 6.00 12.07 -9.61
N PHE A 187 5.43 10.91 -9.93
CA PHE A 187 4.38 10.32 -9.12
C PHE A 187 4.81 9.00 -8.47
N VAL A 188 4.33 8.79 -7.25
CA VAL A 188 4.32 7.48 -6.59
C VAL A 188 2.89 7.18 -6.18
N VAL A 189 2.40 6.02 -6.55
CA VAL A 189 1.07 5.54 -6.15
C VAL A 189 1.14 4.95 -4.74
N ILE A 190 0.31 5.46 -3.81
CA ILE A 190 0.43 5.13 -2.38
C ILE A 190 -0.68 4.25 -1.82
N ASP A 191 -1.91 4.39 -2.27
CA ASP A 191 -3.04 3.66 -1.70
C ASP A 191 -3.84 2.93 -2.76
N ARG A 192 -4.14 1.64 -2.49
CA ARG A 192 -4.83 0.76 -3.43
C ARG A 192 -5.79 -0.18 -2.71
N GLU A 193 -6.74 0.39 -1.97
CA GLU A 193 -7.73 -0.41 -1.26
C GLU A 193 -8.88 -0.93 -2.14
N ARG A 194 -9.10 -0.30 -3.31
CA ARG A 194 -10.27 -0.60 -4.15
C ARG A 194 -9.84 -0.74 -5.60
N GLY A 195 -9.65 -1.94 -6.01
CA GLY A 195 -9.64 -2.36 -7.39
C GLY A 195 -10.93 -3.10 -7.70
#